data_c98438f5a34e0275aaa20b5238590bec
#
_entry.id   c98438f5a34e0275aaa20b5238590bec
#
_cell.length_a   1.000
_cell.length_b   1.000
_cell.length_c   1.000
_cell.angle_alpha   90.00
_cell.angle_beta   90.00
_cell.angle_gamma   90.00
#
_symmetry.space_group_name_H-M   'P 1'
#
loop_
_entity.id
_entity.type
_entity.pdbx_description
1 polymer ?
#
loop_
_entity_poly.entity_id
_entity_poly.type
_entity_poly.pdbx_seq_one_letter_code
_entity_poly.pdbx_strand_id
1 'polypeptide(L)'
;MDFWLILFIIDWFLFGIVAFAVIYMLIYTIASQFYTKRDVPKTRQLNRFIILIPSYNNPGVIYTVKSVLAQSYPMRLFDVTVISDHNEEMTNFRLAQEPVTLLTPNFEKSTKAKALQLAVNNLPQFKIYDIAIVLDGGSVVDTDFLEKMNEAFEAAGTKAIQAHRISRNRDSTPARMGAVFEEINNSIFRRGHIALGLSAGICGGGYAMDFNWFKENVFKLKSQWEVKEWESLLMRQNVFVDFFDDIFVYDEKKRTPEEFNRERLNWIKAQIHAAFKNIHYLPGALLNRRYNRIDKVVQWLLIPRMLMMAIIVGMSLILPAIYTSLVFKWWALFAITLLICAIATPDYLVDDHWESTFFKSPLVLMKSIPGLSGIANYLDNITFNTTSKKKDKKKDKKKK
;
A
#
# COMPACT_ATOMS: atom_id res chain seq x y z
N MET A 1 -11.97 -5.11 -43.98
CA MET A 1 -12.63 -5.22 -42.66
C MET A 1 -13.09 -3.80 -42.26
N ASP A 2 -14.38 -3.62 -42.04
CA ASP A 2 -14.92 -2.27 -41.82
C ASP A 2 -14.30 -1.63 -40.58
N PHE A 3 -13.89 -0.37 -40.69
CA PHE A 3 -13.30 0.40 -39.58
C PHE A 3 -14.16 0.34 -38.31
N TRP A 4 -15.47 0.37 -38.47
CA TRP A 4 -16.43 0.26 -37.38
C TRP A 4 -16.43 -1.10 -36.67
N LEU A 5 -16.21 -2.18 -37.41
CA LEU A 5 -16.10 -3.54 -36.85
C LEU A 5 -14.83 -3.66 -36.00
N ILE A 6 -13.73 -3.07 -36.46
CA ILE A 6 -12.48 -3.06 -35.69
C ILE A 6 -12.66 -2.31 -34.40
N LEU A 7 -13.23 -1.10 -34.44
CA LEU A 7 -13.49 -0.31 -33.23
C LEU A 7 -14.41 -1.03 -32.25
N PHE A 8 -15.45 -1.69 -32.74
CA PHE A 8 -16.36 -2.49 -31.91
C PHE A 8 -15.64 -3.65 -31.23
N ILE A 9 -14.78 -4.39 -31.94
CA ILE A 9 -14.01 -5.50 -31.36
C ILE A 9 -13.04 -4.97 -30.29
N ILE A 10 -12.33 -3.87 -30.56
CA ILE A 10 -11.40 -3.25 -29.60
C ILE A 10 -12.13 -2.78 -28.35
N ASP A 11 -13.30 -2.14 -28.51
CA ASP A 11 -14.12 -1.67 -27.38
C ASP A 11 -14.57 -2.83 -26.50
N TRP A 12 -15.11 -3.91 -27.07
CA TRP A 12 -15.54 -5.08 -26.31
C TRP A 12 -14.38 -5.83 -25.63
N PHE A 13 -13.22 -5.91 -26.29
CA PHE A 13 -12.03 -6.52 -25.70
C PHE A 13 -11.55 -5.71 -24.50
N LEU A 14 -11.43 -4.39 -24.67
CA LEU A 14 -11.02 -3.48 -23.61
C LEU A 14 -12.03 -3.49 -22.44
N PHE A 15 -13.32 -3.46 -22.78
CA PHE A 15 -14.41 -3.57 -21.80
C PHE A 15 -14.31 -4.86 -21.00
N GLY A 16 -14.08 -6.00 -21.64
CA GLY A 16 -13.95 -7.29 -20.96
C GLY A 16 -12.83 -7.31 -19.92
N ILE A 17 -11.66 -6.77 -20.27
CA ILE A 17 -10.51 -6.69 -19.35
C ILE A 17 -10.80 -5.74 -18.17
N VAL A 18 -11.39 -4.58 -18.43
CA VAL A 18 -11.72 -3.60 -17.40
C VAL A 18 -12.86 -4.13 -16.50
N ALA A 19 -13.89 -4.72 -17.10
CA ALA A 19 -15.01 -5.32 -16.35
C ALA A 19 -14.53 -6.44 -15.42
N PHE A 20 -13.62 -7.31 -15.89
CA PHE A 20 -13.00 -8.34 -15.04
C PHE A 20 -12.32 -7.73 -13.82
N ALA A 21 -11.53 -6.66 -14.01
CA ALA A 21 -10.86 -5.98 -12.90
C ALA A 21 -11.83 -5.31 -11.93
N VAL A 22 -12.91 -4.68 -12.44
CA VAL A 22 -13.95 -4.05 -11.61
C VAL A 22 -14.73 -5.11 -10.82
N ILE A 23 -15.14 -6.20 -11.47
CA ILE A 23 -15.87 -7.31 -10.81
C ILE A 23 -14.99 -7.95 -9.73
N TYR A 24 -13.71 -8.19 -10.02
CA TYR A 24 -12.76 -8.69 -9.04
C TYR A 24 -12.73 -7.78 -7.79
N MET A 25 -12.51 -6.48 -7.99
CA MET A 25 -12.49 -5.55 -6.87
C MET A 25 -13.83 -5.46 -6.13
N LEU A 26 -14.95 -5.52 -6.83
CA LEU A 26 -16.29 -5.52 -6.23
C LEU A 26 -16.50 -6.71 -5.30
N ILE A 27 -16.14 -7.92 -5.73
CA ILE A 27 -16.25 -9.14 -4.91
C ILE A 27 -15.49 -8.98 -3.59
N TYR A 28 -14.22 -8.55 -3.64
CA TYR A 28 -13.41 -8.38 -2.43
C TYR A 28 -13.83 -7.19 -1.59
N THR A 29 -14.37 -6.13 -2.20
CA THR A 29 -14.95 -5.00 -1.45
C THR A 29 -16.18 -5.42 -0.68
N ILE A 30 -17.07 -6.20 -1.30
CA ILE A 30 -18.25 -6.76 -0.61
C ILE A 30 -17.80 -7.74 0.48
N ALA A 31 -16.87 -8.64 0.16
CA ALA A 31 -16.32 -9.58 1.14
C ALA A 31 -15.70 -8.88 2.35
N SER A 32 -15.05 -7.73 2.15
CA SER A 32 -14.45 -6.96 3.25
C SER A 32 -15.46 -6.48 4.29
N GLN A 33 -16.73 -6.34 3.94
CA GLN A 33 -17.81 -5.97 4.87
C GLN A 33 -18.19 -7.14 5.80
N PHE A 34 -17.86 -8.36 5.41
CA PHE A 34 -18.05 -9.57 6.22
C PHE A 34 -16.79 -9.97 7.00
N TYR A 35 -15.74 -9.17 6.91
CA TYR A 35 -14.56 -9.39 7.73
C TYR A 35 -14.90 -9.21 9.20
N THR A 36 -14.75 -10.29 9.96
CA THR A 36 -14.98 -10.26 11.41
C THR A 36 -13.64 -10.07 12.10
N LYS A 37 -13.55 -9.04 12.92
CA LYS A 37 -12.40 -8.87 13.82
C LYS A 37 -12.29 -10.12 14.68
N ARG A 38 -11.12 -10.74 14.66
CA ARG A 38 -10.85 -11.91 15.50
C ARG A 38 -10.53 -11.46 16.91
N ASP A 39 -11.22 -12.04 17.89
CA ASP A 39 -10.85 -11.90 19.28
C ASP A 39 -9.60 -12.77 19.53
N VAL A 40 -8.47 -12.11 19.72
CA VAL A 40 -7.19 -12.77 19.93
C VAL A 40 -6.98 -12.94 21.42
N PRO A 41 -6.92 -14.19 21.93
CA PRO A 41 -6.75 -14.42 23.36
C PRO A 41 -5.36 -13.96 23.81
N LYS A 42 -5.30 -13.35 24.99
CA LYS A 42 -4.02 -12.98 25.61
C LYS A 42 -3.19 -14.23 25.83
N THR A 43 -1.97 -14.20 25.31
CA THR A 43 -1.03 -15.31 25.46
C THR A 43 -0.05 -15.05 26.63
N ARG A 44 0.35 -16.11 27.32
CA ARG A 44 1.45 -16.05 28.28
C ARG A 44 2.82 -16.28 27.63
N GLN A 45 2.82 -16.79 26.41
CA GLN A 45 4.05 -16.99 25.64
C GLN A 45 4.49 -15.66 25.07
N LEU A 46 5.72 -15.28 25.37
CA LEU A 46 6.32 -14.03 24.89
C LEU A 46 7.44 -14.35 23.89
N ASN A 47 7.26 -13.95 22.66
CA ASN A 47 8.22 -14.12 21.58
C ASN A 47 9.30 -13.03 21.63
N ARG A 48 10.48 -13.37 21.14
CA ARG A 48 11.58 -12.42 20.98
C ARG A 48 11.57 -11.81 19.58
N PHE A 49 11.48 -10.48 19.53
CA PHE A 49 11.40 -9.73 18.29
C PHE A 49 12.75 -9.17 17.85
N ILE A 50 12.98 -9.15 16.54
CA ILE A 50 13.93 -8.23 15.89
C ILE A 50 13.16 -7.24 15.02
N ILE A 51 13.30 -5.95 15.31
CA ILE A 51 12.67 -4.87 14.55
C ILE A 51 13.71 -4.26 13.62
N LEU A 52 13.49 -4.36 12.32
CA LEU A 52 14.36 -3.87 11.27
C LEU A 52 13.75 -2.59 10.67
N ILE A 53 14.49 -1.49 10.73
CA ILE A 53 14.05 -0.17 10.26
C ILE A 53 14.99 0.33 9.16
N PRO A 54 14.78 -0.09 7.89
CA PRO A 54 15.50 0.49 6.77
C PRO A 54 15.04 1.93 6.54
N SER A 55 15.99 2.86 6.49
CA SER A 55 15.77 4.28 6.25
C SER A 55 16.73 4.79 5.19
N TYR A 56 16.19 5.47 4.18
CA TYR A 56 16.96 6.13 3.13
C TYR A 56 16.59 7.60 3.09
N ASN A 57 17.59 8.46 3.38
CA ASN A 57 17.43 9.92 3.36
C ASN A 57 16.11 10.39 4.00
N ASN A 58 15.82 9.89 5.20
CA ASN A 58 14.57 10.18 5.89
C ASN A 58 14.80 10.47 7.39
N PRO A 59 14.81 11.74 7.81
CA PRO A 59 14.98 12.12 9.21
C PRO A 59 13.81 11.67 10.10
N GLY A 60 12.67 11.33 9.52
CA GLY A 60 11.50 10.79 10.23
C GLY A 60 11.76 9.44 10.92
N VAL A 61 12.85 8.74 10.58
CA VAL A 61 13.25 7.48 11.23
C VAL A 61 13.39 7.61 12.75
N ILE A 62 13.72 8.78 13.26
CA ILE A 62 13.81 9.06 14.70
C ILE A 62 12.44 8.85 15.39
N TYR A 63 11.35 9.23 14.74
CA TYR A 63 9.99 9.01 15.28
C TYR A 63 9.63 7.53 15.31
N THR A 64 10.06 6.76 14.30
CA THR A 64 9.88 5.31 14.27
C THR A 64 10.61 4.66 15.44
N VAL A 65 11.89 4.97 15.62
CA VAL A 65 12.70 4.44 16.73
C VAL A 65 12.06 4.76 18.07
N LYS A 66 11.66 6.01 18.31
CA LYS A 66 11.03 6.42 19.56
C LYS A 66 9.72 5.69 19.84
N SER A 67 8.87 5.47 18.82
CA SER A 67 7.62 4.73 18.98
C SER A 67 7.84 3.25 19.30
N VAL A 68 8.90 2.64 18.72
CA VAL A 68 9.29 1.27 19.01
C VAL A 68 9.90 1.12 20.40
N LEU A 69 10.72 2.08 20.84
CA LEU A 69 11.32 2.05 22.19
C LEU A 69 10.29 2.33 23.29
N ALA A 70 9.15 2.96 22.97
CA ALA A 70 8.05 3.25 23.89
C ALA A 70 7.04 2.09 24.06
N GLN A 71 7.37 0.87 23.61
CA GLN A 71 6.47 -0.27 23.70
C GLN A 71 6.26 -0.74 25.15
N SER A 72 5.04 -1.19 25.45
CA SER A 72 4.69 -1.85 26.72
C SER A 72 5.30 -3.25 26.86
N TYR A 73 5.81 -3.80 25.75
CA TYR A 73 6.45 -5.11 25.68
C TYR A 73 7.82 -5.10 26.39
N PRO A 74 8.23 -6.19 27.07
CA PRO A 74 9.49 -6.21 27.82
C PRO A 74 10.72 -5.93 26.95
N MET A 75 11.48 -4.87 27.24
CA MET A 75 12.66 -4.43 26.44
C MET A 75 13.70 -5.55 26.21
N ARG A 76 13.84 -6.50 27.15
CA ARG A 76 14.76 -7.66 27.00
C ARG A 76 14.33 -8.64 25.90
N LEU A 77 13.10 -8.53 25.40
CA LEU A 77 12.52 -9.43 24.41
C LEU A 77 12.44 -8.81 23.00
N PHE A 78 12.97 -7.64 22.80
CA PHE A 78 13.10 -7.09 21.45
C PHE A 78 14.38 -6.31 21.27
N ASP A 79 14.92 -6.37 20.07
CA ASP A 79 16.04 -5.56 19.62
C ASP A 79 15.63 -4.74 18.41
N VAL A 80 16.23 -3.57 18.28
CA VAL A 80 15.97 -2.64 17.16
C VAL A 80 17.24 -2.45 16.37
N THR A 81 17.19 -2.70 15.05
CA THR A 81 18.29 -2.43 14.14
C THR A 81 17.84 -1.42 13.11
N VAL A 82 18.50 -0.27 13.10
CA VAL A 82 18.26 0.81 12.14
C VAL A 82 19.33 0.73 11.04
N ILE A 83 18.89 0.70 9.79
CA ILE A 83 19.78 0.74 8.63
C ILE A 83 19.64 2.12 8.01
N SER A 84 20.55 3.00 8.36
CA SER A 84 20.55 4.42 8.02
C SER A 84 21.39 4.67 6.77
N ASP A 85 20.76 4.55 5.60
CA ASP A 85 21.41 4.72 4.32
C ASP A 85 21.21 6.15 3.79
N HIS A 86 22.29 6.90 3.54
CA HIS A 86 22.28 8.29 3.06
C HIS A 86 21.49 9.27 3.95
N ASN A 87 21.30 8.98 5.23
CA ASN A 87 20.74 9.97 6.15
C ASN A 87 21.80 11.01 6.55
N GLU A 88 21.35 12.21 6.91
CA GLU A 88 22.21 13.29 7.39
C GLU A 88 22.95 12.89 8.68
N GLU A 89 24.17 13.43 8.88
CA GLU A 89 24.98 13.17 10.07
C GLU A 89 24.24 13.50 11.37
N MET A 90 23.47 14.57 11.40
CA MET A 90 22.67 14.96 12.56
C MET A 90 21.60 13.90 12.89
N THR A 91 21.01 13.29 11.88
CA THR A 91 20.05 12.17 12.07
C THR A 91 20.76 10.96 12.65
N ASN A 92 21.92 10.59 12.10
CA ASN A 92 22.74 9.48 12.61
C ASN A 92 23.24 9.73 14.03
N PHE A 93 23.65 10.96 14.35
CA PHE A 93 24.04 11.34 15.71
C PHE A 93 22.91 11.15 16.71
N ARG A 94 21.68 11.56 16.37
CA ARG A 94 20.50 11.36 17.25
C ARG A 94 20.14 9.88 17.39
N LEU A 95 20.25 9.09 16.32
CA LEU A 95 20.01 7.65 16.36
C LEU A 95 21.03 6.91 17.23
N ALA A 96 22.30 7.35 17.21
CA ALA A 96 23.36 6.77 18.03
C ALA A 96 23.20 7.02 19.55
N GLN A 97 22.32 7.95 19.93
CA GLN A 97 21.98 8.21 21.34
C GLN A 97 20.87 7.28 21.86
N GLU A 98 20.18 6.57 20.98
CA GLU A 98 19.10 5.66 21.34
C GLU A 98 19.64 4.22 21.52
N PRO A 99 19.03 3.38 22.33
CA PRO A 99 19.46 1.99 22.58
C PRO A 99 19.10 1.09 21.38
N VAL A 100 19.68 1.36 20.23
CA VAL A 100 19.47 0.62 18.98
C VAL A 100 20.80 0.22 18.33
N THR A 101 20.79 -0.82 17.51
CA THR A 101 21.90 -1.12 16.63
C THR A 101 21.81 -0.23 15.40
N LEU A 102 22.76 0.67 15.21
CA LEU A 102 22.82 1.57 14.07
C LEU A 102 23.81 1.04 13.03
N LEU A 103 23.34 0.78 11.82
CA LEU A 103 24.14 0.46 10.66
C LEU A 103 24.05 1.62 9.67
N THR A 104 25.21 2.16 9.24
CA THR A 104 25.29 3.32 8.34
C THR A 104 25.97 2.94 7.01
N PRO A 105 25.32 2.11 6.17
CA PRO A 105 25.88 1.80 4.86
C PRO A 105 25.82 3.00 3.93
N ASN A 106 26.70 2.98 2.91
CA ASN A 106 26.66 3.93 1.81
C ASN A 106 26.58 3.14 0.49
N PHE A 107 25.37 2.69 0.14
CA PHE A 107 25.20 1.88 -1.07
C PHE A 107 25.18 2.77 -2.32
N GLU A 108 25.94 2.43 -3.35
CA GLU A 108 25.84 3.11 -4.67
C GLU A 108 24.42 3.04 -5.25
N LYS A 109 23.74 1.91 -5.06
CA LYS A 109 22.33 1.68 -5.43
C LYS A 109 21.60 1.16 -4.22
N SER A 110 20.96 2.06 -3.52
CA SER A 110 20.18 1.77 -2.32
C SER A 110 18.92 0.99 -2.66
N THR A 111 18.70 -0.11 -1.95
CA THR A 111 17.45 -0.86 -1.99
C THR A 111 17.11 -1.38 -0.60
N LYS A 112 15.82 -1.48 -0.29
CA LYS A 112 15.35 -2.03 0.99
C LYS A 112 15.81 -3.48 1.17
N ALA A 113 15.87 -4.26 0.08
CA ALA A 113 16.42 -5.62 0.09
C ALA A 113 17.85 -5.68 0.62
N LYS A 114 18.76 -4.82 0.11
CA LYS A 114 20.16 -4.75 0.58
C LYS A 114 20.24 -4.33 2.04
N ALA A 115 19.41 -3.37 2.46
CA ALA A 115 19.37 -2.92 3.85
C ALA A 115 18.97 -4.07 4.79
N LEU A 116 17.92 -4.84 4.45
CA LEU A 116 17.49 -5.99 5.24
C LEU A 116 18.54 -7.11 5.27
N GLN A 117 19.21 -7.39 4.14
CA GLN A 117 20.30 -8.36 4.05
C GLN A 117 21.48 -7.94 4.94
N LEU A 118 21.87 -6.68 4.90
CA LEU A 118 22.92 -6.13 5.75
C LEU A 118 22.56 -6.28 7.23
N ALA A 119 21.32 -5.93 7.59
CA ALA A 119 20.85 -6.09 8.97
C ALA A 119 20.98 -7.53 9.45
N VAL A 120 20.48 -8.50 8.69
CA VAL A 120 20.52 -9.92 9.07
C VAL A 120 21.95 -10.43 9.21
N ASN A 121 22.87 -9.99 8.33
CA ASN A 121 24.29 -10.36 8.43
C ASN A 121 24.99 -9.79 9.67
N ASN A 122 24.50 -8.70 10.23
CA ASN A 122 25.08 -8.04 11.40
C ASN A 122 24.36 -8.38 12.72
N LEU A 123 23.36 -9.27 12.70
CA LEU A 123 22.72 -9.72 13.94
C LEU A 123 23.67 -10.58 14.78
N PRO A 124 23.66 -10.41 16.11
CA PRO A 124 24.45 -11.25 17.02
C PRO A 124 24.07 -12.73 16.88
N GLN A 125 25.05 -13.58 16.60
CA GLN A 125 24.83 -15.01 16.38
C GLN A 125 24.32 -15.75 17.63
N PHE A 126 24.60 -15.22 18.81
CA PHE A 126 24.19 -15.81 20.10
C PHE A 126 22.78 -15.44 20.52
N LYS A 127 22.14 -14.45 19.84
CA LYS A 127 20.76 -14.07 20.11
C LYS A 127 19.80 -14.86 19.22
N ILE A 128 18.79 -15.44 19.84
CA ILE A 128 17.71 -16.14 19.16
C ILE A 128 16.53 -15.21 19.07
N TYR A 129 15.95 -15.04 17.89
CA TYR A 129 14.73 -14.31 17.63
C TYR A 129 13.66 -15.27 17.10
N ASP A 130 12.41 -14.99 17.43
CA ASP A 130 11.26 -15.76 16.98
C ASP A 130 10.59 -15.06 15.78
N ILE A 131 10.51 -13.73 15.83
CA ILE A 131 9.78 -12.93 14.84
C ILE A 131 10.62 -11.75 14.37
N ALA A 132 10.68 -11.55 13.05
CA ALA A 132 11.22 -10.35 12.41
C ALA A 132 10.10 -9.42 12.01
N ILE A 133 10.18 -8.16 12.46
CA ILE A 133 9.27 -7.08 12.06
C ILE A 133 10.03 -6.07 11.21
N VAL A 134 9.44 -5.65 10.09
CA VAL A 134 10.00 -4.59 9.24
C VAL A 134 9.09 -3.37 9.28
N LEU A 135 9.63 -2.23 9.70
CA LEU A 135 8.96 -0.93 9.69
C LEU A 135 9.68 0.03 8.74
N ASP A 136 8.94 0.84 8.02
CA ASP A 136 9.53 1.90 7.19
C ASP A 136 10.01 3.06 8.07
N GLY A 137 11.15 3.68 7.71
CA GLY A 137 11.61 4.89 8.37
C GLY A 137 10.58 6.02 8.20
N GLY A 138 10.09 6.57 9.32
CA GLY A 138 9.01 7.56 9.37
C GLY A 138 7.65 7.00 9.78
N SER A 139 7.46 5.68 9.78
CA SER A 139 6.27 5.04 10.34
C SER A 139 6.29 5.10 11.88
N VAL A 140 5.11 5.17 12.50
CA VAL A 140 4.94 5.19 13.96
C VAL A 140 3.97 4.09 14.34
N VAL A 141 4.16 3.48 15.49
CA VAL A 141 3.31 2.41 16.02
C VAL A 141 2.79 2.76 17.41
N ASP A 142 1.65 2.17 17.78
CA ASP A 142 1.07 2.32 19.12
C ASP A 142 1.93 1.63 20.20
N THR A 143 1.78 2.01 21.45
CA THR A 143 2.58 1.47 22.57
C THR A 143 2.31 -0.01 22.84
N ASP A 144 1.18 -0.55 22.43
CA ASP A 144 0.78 -1.96 22.54
C ASP A 144 1.01 -2.79 21.27
N PHE A 145 1.68 -2.21 20.25
CA PHE A 145 1.89 -2.85 18.95
C PHE A 145 2.60 -4.20 19.05
N LEU A 146 3.68 -4.30 19.83
CA LEU A 146 4.41 -5.57 19.98
C LEU A 146 3.61 -6.60 20.78
N GLU A 147 2.84 -6.18 21.77
CA GLU A 147 1.96 -7.08 22.54
C GLU A 147 0.89 -7.67 21.61
N LYS A 148 0.18 -6.83 20.86
CA LYS A 148 -0.81 -7.27 19.87
C LYS A 148 -0.21 -8.16 18.78
N MET A 149 0.99 -7.81 18.30
CA MET A 149 1.68 -8.62 17.29
C MET A 149 2.06 -10.01 17.83
N ASN A 150 2.50 -10.07 19.09
CA ASN A 150 2.79 -11.34 19.77
C ASN A 150 1.54 -12.22 19.86
N GLU A 151 0.45 -11.67 20.35
CA GLU A 151 -0.83 -12.37 20.47
C GLU A 151 -1.33 -12.84 19.09
N ALA A 152 -1.24 -11.98 18.07
CA ALA A 152 -1.63 -12.29 16.72
C ALA A 152 -0.81 -13.45 16.11
N PHE A 153 0.49 -13.49 16.33
CA PHE A 153 1.34 -14.58 15.86
C PHE A 153 0.99 -15.92 16.50
N GLU A 154 0.78 -15.94 17.81
CA GLU A 154 0.37 -17.15 18.53
C GLU A 154 -1.01 -17.66 18.09
N ALA A 155 -1.95 -16.74 17.82
CA ALA A 155 -3.30 -17.11 17.41
C ALA A 155 -3.40 -17.52 15.93
N ALA A 156 -2.60 -16.91 15.05
CA ALA A 156 -2.73 -17.10 13.61
C ALA A 156 -2.19 -18.43 13.11
N GLY A 157 -1.17 -18.99 13.79
CA GLY A 157 -0.49 -20.22 13.35
C GLY A 157 0.17 -20.09 11.97
N THR A 158 0.41 -18.86 11.49
CA THR A 158 1.04 -18.55 10.21
C THR A 158 2.44 -17.98 10.39
N LYS A 159 3.24 -18.04 9.31
CA LYS A 159 4.60 -17.50 9.31
C LYS A 159 4.69 -16.03 8.89
N ALA A 160 3.59 -15.40 8.54
CA ALA A 160 3.60 -14.02 8.09
C ALA A 160 2.30 -13.29 8.46
N ILE A 161 2.43 -12.08 8.97
CA ILE A 161 1.31 -11.19 9.32
C ILE A 161 1.59 -9.82 8.72
N GLN A 162 0.54 -9.19 8.17
CA GLN A 162 0.53 -7.79 7.77
C GLN A 162 -0.31 -7.00 8.77
N ALA A 163 0.25 -5.95 9.35
CA ALA A 163 -0.47 -4.99 10.16
C ALA A 163 -1.28 -4.01 9.29
N HIS A 164 -2.28 -3.38 9.87
CA HIS A 164 -3.11 -2.37 9.23
C HIS A 164 -2.33 -1.05 9.08
N ARG A 165 -1.91 -0.72 7.87
CA ARG A 165 -1.28 0.57 7.58
C ARG A 165 -2.34 1.65 7.37
N ILE A 166 -2.20 2.74 8.09
CA ILE A 166 -3.04 3.92 7.94
C ILE A 166 -2.20 5.18 7.74
N SER A 167 -2.82 6.23 7.26
CA SER A 167 -2.13 7.50 7.03
C SER A 167 -2.02 8.32 8.33
N ARG A 168 -0.81 8.80 8.64
CA ARG A 168 -0.56 9.72 9.74
C ARG A 168 -0.93 11.17 9.39
N ASN A 169 -0.80 11.55 8.11
CA ASN A 169 -1.05 12.90 7.65
C ASN A 169 -2.10 12.95 6.53
N ARG A 170 -2.87 14.04 6.53
CA ARG A 170 -3.90 14.35 5.53
C ARG A 170 -3.94 15.85 5.22
N ASP A 171 -2.78 16.50 5.30
CA ASP A 171 -2.59 17.95 5.23
C ASP A 171 -2.56 18.49 3.79
N SER A 172 -2.50 17.63 2.78
CA SER A 172 -2.51 17.98 1.36
C SER A 172 -3.41 17.06 0.55
N THR A 173 -3.83 17.49 -0.65
CA THR A 173 -4.64 16.66 -1.55
C THR A 173 -3.92 15.33 -1.91
N PRO A 174 -2.63 15.31 -2.29
CA PRO A 174 -1.92 14.05 -2.52
C PRO A 174 -1.88 13.13 -1.29
N ALA A 175 -1.66 13.69 -0.07
CA ALA A 175 -1.65 12.91 1.15
C ALA A 175 -3.02 12.29 1.46
N ARG A 176 -4.12 13.04 1.26
CA ARG A 176 -5.49 12.54 1.39
C ARG A 176 -5.78 11.43 0.38
N MET A 177 -5.40 11.62 -0.89
CA MET A 177 -5.51 10.57 -1.91
C MET A 177 -4.72 9.32 -1.51
N GLY A 178 -3.51 9.49 -0.97
CA GLY A 178 -2.68 8.41 -0.47
C GLY A 178 -3.35 7.64 0.68
N ALA A 179 -4.02 8.36 1.60
CA ALA A 179 -4.79 7.76 2.70
C ALA A 179 -5.98 6.93 2.18
N VAL A 180 -6.77 7.47 1.28
CA VAL A 180 -7.90 6.76 0.65
C VAL A 180 -7.41 5.53 -0.11
N PHE A 181 -6.34 5.63 -0.89
CA PHE A 181 -5.79 4.47 -1.61
C PHE A 181 -5.27 3.38 -0.68
N GLU A 182 -4.69 3.74 0.48
CA GLU A 182 -4.24 2.75 1.46
C GLU A 182 -5.44 2.00 2.06
N GLU A 183 -6.53 2.72 2.43
CA GLU A 183 -7.73 2.09 2.96
C GLU A 183 -8.47 1.22 1.94
N ILE A 184 -8.54 1.64 0.68
CA ILE A 184 -9.05 0.78 -0.40
C ILE A 184 -8.19 -0.50 -0.52
N ASN A 185 -6.86 -0.41 -0.35
CA ASN A 185 -6.00 -1.60 -0.33
C ASN A 185 -6.26 -2.47 0.90
N ASN A 186 -6.46 -1.88 2.08
CA ASN A 186 -6.81 -2.59 3.30
C ASN A 186 -8.14 -3.32 3.13
N SER A 187 -9.14 -2.67 2.53
CA SER A 187 -10.44 -3.26 2.27
C SER A 187 -10.32 -4.43 1.27
N ILE A 188 -9.81 -4.18 0.07
CA ILE A 188 -9.83 -5.16 -1.02
C ILE A 188 -8.80 -6.28 -0.78
N PHE A 189 -7.50 -5.92 -0.66
CA PHE A 189 -6.39 -6.88 -0.71
C PHE A 189 -6.00 -7.48 0.64
N ARG A 190 -6.67 -7.10 1.73
CA ARG A 190 -6.43 -7.63 3.06
C ARG A 190 -7.72 -8.13 3.69
N ARG A 191 -8.62 -7.27 4.21
CA ARG A 191 -9.89 -7.68 4.81
C ARG A 191 -10.73 -8.58 3.90
N GLY A 192 -10.93 -8.16 2.65
CA GLY A 192 -11.72 -8.93 1.68
C GLY A 192 -11.12 -10.30 1.35
N HIS A 193 -9.79 -10.39 1.25
CA HIS A 193 -9.10 -11.66 1.01
C HIS A 193 -9.22 -12.58 2.22
N ILE A 194 -8.93 -12.08 3.43
CA ILE A 194 -9.06 -12.85 4.66
C ILE A 194 -10.50 -13.34 4.87
N ALA A 195 -11.51 -12.51 4.59
CA ALA A 195 -12.92 -12.89 4.71
C ALA A 195 -13.29 -14.06 3.79
N LEU A 196 -12.61 -14.21 2.65
CA LEU A 196 -12.79 -15.33 1.72
C LEU A 196 -11.79 -16.49 1.95
N GLY A 197 -11.01 -16.47 3.03
CA GLY A 197 -10.01 -17.50 3.33
C GLY A 197 -8.77 -17.44 2.44
N LEU A 198 -8.50 -16.29 1.81
CA LEU A 198 -7.35 -16.07 0.96
C LEU A 198 -6.28 -15.23 1.68
N SER A 199 -5.04 -15.37 1.23
CA SER A 199 -3.87 -14.70 1.82
C SER A 199 -3.92 -13.20 1.58
N ALA A 200 -3.70 -12.41 2.62
CA ALA A 200 -3.58 -10.96 2.53
C ALA A 200 -2.41 -10.51 1.66
N GLY A 201 -2.49 -9.30 1.13
CA GLY A 201 -1.38 -8.65 0.44
C GLY A 201 -0.42 -8.00 1.42
N ILE A 202 0.89 -8.16 1.20
CA ILE A 202 1.92 -7.39 1.91
C ILE A 202 2.05 -6.00 1.28
N CYS A 203 2.31 -5.00 2.12
CA CYS A 203 2.67 -3.66 1.68
C CYS A 203 3.87 -3.14 2.46
N GLY A 204 4.54 -2.13 1.98
CA GLY A 204 5.67 -1.38 2.56
C GLY A 204 6.23 -1.91 3.88
N GLY A 205 6.01 -1.18 4.97
CA GLY A 205 6.35 -1.62 6.32
C GLY A 205 5.15 -2.16 7.09
N GLY A 206 5.39 -2.61 8.33
CA GLY A 206 4.35 -3.14 9.20
C GLY A 206 4.02 -4.60 8.92
N TYR A 207 4.94 -5.36 8.34
CA TYR A 207 4.81 -6.80 8.26
C TYR A 207 5.74 -7.49 9.24
N ALA A 208 5.29 -8.61 9.76
CA ALA A 208 6.02 -9.49 10.65
C ALA A 208 6.10 -10.89 10.05
N MET A 209 7.25 -11.57 10.24
CA MET A 209 7.50 -12.91 9.72
C MET A 209 8.23 -13.75 10.75
N ASP A 210 7.97 -15.06 10.74
CA ASP A 210 8.81 -16.05 11.42
C ASP A 210 10.28 -15.77 11.10
N PHE A 211 11.11 -15.61 12.12
CA PHE A 211 12.48 -15.15 11.92
C PHE A 211 13.33 -16.15 11.12
N ASN A 212 13.14 -17.44 11.33
CA ASN A 212 13.90 -18.46 10.59
C ASN A 212 13.53 -18.41 9.11
N TRP A 213 12.23 -18.35 8.81
CA TRP A 213 11.75 -18.20 7.44
C TRP A 213 12.27 -16.91 6.80
N PHE A 214 12.24 -15.80 7.53
CA PHE A 214 12.75 -14.50 7.06
C PHE A 214 14.24 -14.58 6.72
N LYS A 215 15.05 -15.10 7.65
CA LYS A 215 16.51 -15.25 7.50
C LYS A 215 16.88 -16.11 6.30
N GLU A 216 16.19 -17.23 6.06
CA GLU A 216 16.43 -18.12 4.93
C GLU A 216 16.07 -17.49 3.58
N ASN A 217 15.13 -16.52 3.55
CA ASN A 217 14.57 -16.00 2.32
C ASN A 217 15.03 -14.57 1.99
N VAL A 218 15.51 -13.78 2.95
CA VAL A 218 15.91 -12.37 2.71
C VAL A 218 17.02 -12.25 1.65
N PHE A 219 17.94 -13.21 1.56
CA PHE A 219 19.01 -13.23 0.56
C PHE A 219 18.55 -13.60 -0.85
N LYS A 220 17.29 -14.02 -1.01
CA LYS A 220 16.67 -14.28 -2.30
C LYS A 220 16.06 -13.04 -2.93
N LEU A 221 15.96 -11.94 -2.18
CA LEU A 221 15.54 -10.63 -2.68
C LEU A 221 16.65 -10.04 -3.55
N LYS A 222 16.33 -9.61 -4.77
CA LYS A 222 17.32 -9.12 -5.73
C LYS A 222 16.98 -7.77 -6.34
N SER A 223 15.71 -7.37 -6.28
CA SER A 223 15.24 -6.15 -6.94
C SER A 223 14.93 -5.02 -5.95
N GLN A 224 14.66 -3.85 -6.51
CA GLN A 224 14.18 -2.70 -5.72
C GLN A 224 12.71 -2.85 -5.28
N TRP A 225 12.03 -3.88 -5.74
CA TRP A 225 10.61 -4.15 -5.43
C TRP A 225 10.46 -5.29 -4.42
N GLU A 226 11.10 -5.16 -3.27
CA GLU A 226 11.20 -6.19 -2.24
C GLU A 226 9.83 -6.72 -1.77
N VAL A 227 8.82 -5.84 -1.66
CA VAL A 227 7.45 -6.25 -1.27
C VAL A 227 6.88 -7.30 -2.24
N LYS A 228 7.03 -7.08 -3.54
CA LYS A 228 6.55 -8.02 -4.56
C LYS A 228 7.39 -9.29 -4.62
N GLU A 229 8.66 -9.20 -4.28
CA GLU A 229 9.51 -10.38 -4.14
C GLU A 229 9.13 -11.20 -2.90
N TRP A 230 8.83 -10.55 -1.76
CA TRP A 230 8.27 -11.22 -0.60
C TRP A 230 6.95 -11.94 -0.93
N GLU A 231 5.98 -11.24 -1.52
CA GLU A 231 4.72 -11.85 -1.95
C GLU A 231 4.95 -13.07 -2.86
N SER A 232 5.92 -12.96 -3.80
CA SER A 232 6.27 -14.07 -4.70
C SER A 232 6.88 -15.27 -3.94
N LEU A 233 7.76 -15.05 -2.97
CA LEU A 233 8.37 -16.10 -2.16
C LEU A 233 7.33 -16.80 -1.27
N LEU A 234 6.50 -16.03 -0.58
CA LEU A 234 5.41 -16.53 0.27
C LEU A 234 4.43 -17.38 -0.56
N MET A 235 3.99 -16.87 -1.71
CA MET A 235 3.12 -17.62 -2.63
C MET A 235 3.75 -18.95 -3.08
N ARG A 236 5.05 -18.94 -3.49
CA ARG A 236 5.72 -20.15 -3.98
C ARG A 236 5.88 -21.19 -2.89
N GLN A 237 6.12 -20.77 -1.66
CA GLN A 237 6.30 -21.65 -0.50
C GLN A 237 4.99 -21.99 0.20
N ASN A 238 3.83 -21.54 -0.34
CA ASN A 238 2.50 -21.70 0.24
C ASN A 238 2.39 -21.17 1.68
N VAL A 239 3.11 -20.09 1.98
CA VAL A 239 2.99 -19.40 3.26
C VAL A 239 1.80 -18.46 3.18
N PHE A 240 0.84 -18.64 4.08
CA PHE A 240 -0.29 -17.76 4.23
C PHE A 240 0.12 -16.46 4.92
N VAL A 241 -0.33 -15.33 4.41
CA VAL A 241 -0.16 -14.02 5.06
C VAL A 241 -1.48 -13.68 5.72
N ASP A 242 -1.45 -13.54 7.02
CA ASP A 242 -2.60 -13.11 7.78
C ASP A 242 -2.67 -11.58 7.90
N PHE A 243 -3.81 -11.05 8.30
CA PHE A 243 -4.04 -9.63 8.49
C PHE A 243 -4.85 -9.37 9.76
N PHE A 244 -4.40 -8.41 10.56
CA PHE A 244 -5.08 -7.96 11.76
C PHE A 244 -5.40 -6.49 11.65
N ASP A 245 -6.70 -6.18 11.64
CA ASP A 245 -7.24 -4.85 11.38
C ASP A 245 -7.03 -3.87 12.54
N ASP A 246 -6.71 -4.37 13.72
CA ASP A 246 -6.52 -3.62 14.96
C ASP A 246 -5.06 -3.44 15.39
N ILE A 247 -4.12 -3.90 14.58
CA ILE A 247 -2.69 -3.67 14.77
C ILE A 247 -2.26 -2.57 13.80
N PHE A 248 -2.14 -1.34 14.28
CA PHE A 248 -1.92 -0.17 13.43
C PHE A 248 -0.45 0.17 13.22
N VAL A 249 -0.14 0.57 11.98
CA VAL A 249 1.11 1.24 11.60
C VAL A 249 0.76 2.55 10.91
N TYR A 250 1.13 3.66 11.51
CA TYR A 250 0.87 5.00 11.01
C TYR A 250 2.00 5.44 10.08
N ASP A 251 1.68 5.60 8.81
CA ASP A 251 2.65 5.92 7.76
C ASP A 251 2.48 7.33 7.21
N GLU A 252 3.57 7.99 6.88
CA GLU A 252 3.53 9.34 6.33
C GLU A 252 3.34 9.32 4.82
N LYS A 253 2.27 9.93 4.33
CA LYS A 253 1.94 10.02 2.90
C LYS A 253 2.60 11.23 2.24
N LYS A 254 2.89 11.10 0.95
CA LYS A 254 3.54 12.14 0.15
C LYS A 254 2.64 13.37 0.01
N ARG A 255 3.23 14.56 0.20
CA ARG A 255 2.51 15.83 0.20
C ARG A 255 2.45 16.51 -1.16
N THR A 256 3.38 16.17 -2.06
CA THR A 256 3.45 16.78 -3.39
C THR A 256 2.89 15.85 -4.47
N PRO A 257 2.26 16.39 -5.53
CA PRO A 257 1.78 15.59 -6.65
C PRO A 257 2.89 14.77 -7.33
N GLU A 258 4.08 15.33 -7.46
CA GLU A 258 5.24 14.73 -8.11
C GLU A 258 5.71 13.47 -7.37
N GLU A 259 5.86 13.57 -6.04
CA GLU A 259 6.25 12.44 -5.19
C GLU A 259 5.18 11.36 -5.17
N PHE A 260 3.90 11.76 -5.01
CA PHE A 260 2.76 10.87 -5.03
C PHE A 260 2.71 10.05 -6.33
N ASN A 261 2.81 10.73 -7.48
CA ASN A 261 2.73 10.07 -8.78
C ASN A 261 3.96 9.20 -9.06
N ARG A 262 5.17 9.63 -8.63
CA ARG A 262 6.39 8.81 -8.71
C ARG A 262 6.24 7.51 -7.91
N GLU A 263 5.68 7.59 -6.72
CA GLU A 263 5.39 6.41 -5.89
C GLU A 263 4.41 5.48 -6.60
N ARG A 264 3.31 6.01 -7.15
CA ARG A 264 2.30 5.21 -7.89
C ARG A 264 2.91 4.54 -9.13
N LEU A 265 3.70 5.24 -9.90
CA LEU A 265 4.40 4.66 -11.06
C LEU A 265 5.35 3.52 -10.64
N ASN A 266 6.05 3.65 -9.52
CA ASN A 266 6.90 2.59 -8.99
C ASN A 266 6.08 1.36 -8.59
N TRP A 267 4.90 1.54 -7.98
CA TRP A 267 3.97 0.45 -7.67
C TRP A 267 3.47 -0.26 -8.94
N ILE A 268 3.12 0.48 -9.99
CA ILE A 268 2.70 -0.09 -11.28
C ILE A 268 3.84 -0.92 -11.89
N LYS A 269 5.06 -0.39 -11.92
CA LYS A 269 6.24 -1.12 -12.43
C LYS A 269 6.50 -2.39 -11.63
N ALA A 270 6.39 -2.32 -10.30
CA ALA A 270 6.55 -3.49 -9.42
C ALA A 270 5.48 -4.56 -9.69
N GLN A 271 4.23 -4.16 -9.89
CA GLN A 271 3.12 -5.05 -10.20
C GLN A 271 3.34 -5.76 -11.55
N ILE A 272 3.69 -5.01 -12.59
CA ILE A 272 3.97 -5.55 -13.94
C ILE A 272 5.15 -6.53 -13.88
N HIS A 273 6.23 -6.17 -13.19
CA HIS A 273 7.38 -7.05 -13.01
C HIS A 273 6.98 -8.36 -12.31
N ALA A 274 6.19 -8.27 -11.24
CA ALA A 274 5.71 -9.45 -10.52
C ALA A 274 4.81 -10.33 -11.39
N ALA A 275 3.93 -9.73 -12.20
CA ALA A 275 3.07 -10.44 -13.15
C ALA A 275 3.91 -11.27 -14.12
N PHE A 276 4.82 -10.65 -14.85
CA PHE A 276 5.68 -11.34 -15.82
C PHE A 276 6.56 -12.42 -15.18
N LYS A 277 7.11 -12.14 -14.00
CA LYS A 277 7.97 -13.08 -13.28
C LYS A 277 7.23 -14.33 -12.79
N ASN A 278 5.93 -14.24 -12.53
CA ASN A 278 5.17 -15.30 -11.86
C ASN A 278 4.03 -15.90 -12.70
N ILE A 279 3.69 -15.37 -13.87
CA ILE A 279 2.56 -15.85 -14.70
C ILE A 279 2.70 -17.35 -15.06
N HIS A 280 3.91 -17.84 -15.23
CA HIS A 280 4.18 -19.25 -15.55
C HIS A 280 3.78 -20.22 -14.43
N TYR A 281 3.53 -19.74 -13.20
CA TYR A 281 2.99 -20.58 -12.11
C TYR A 281 1.48 -20.78 -12.22
N LEU A 282 0.77 -19.98 -13.02
CA LEU A 282 -0.69 -20.01 -13.11
C LEU A 282 -1.24 -21.36 -13.61
N PRO A 283 -0.73 -21.97 -14.70
CA PRO A 283 -1.26 -23.27 -15.17
C PRO A 283 -1.14 -24.37 -14.10
N GLY A 284 0.01 -24.48 -13.45
CA GLY A 284 0.22 -25.45 -12.38
C GLY A 284 -0.62 -25.18 -11.13
N ALA A 285 -0.91 -23.90 -10.83
CA ALA A 285 -1.78 -23.53 -9.74
C ALA A 285 -3.23 -23.89 -10.01
N LEU A 286 -3.70 -23.70 -11.25
CA LEU A 286 -5.05 -24.08 -11.68
C LEU A 286 -5.27 -25.59 -11.62
N LEU A 287 -4.33 -26.38 -12.16
CA LEU A 287 -4.39 -27.83 -12.14
C LEU A 287 -4.43 -28.41 -10.70
N ASN A 288 -3.65 -27.80 -9.79
CA ASN A 288 -3.54 -28.27 -8.40
C ASN A 288 -4.49 -27.54 -7.43
N ARG A 289 -5.44 -26.74 -7.94
CA ARG A 289 -6.45 -25.99 -7.14
C ARG A 289 -5.84 -25.14 -6.02
N ARG A 290 -4.67 -24.52 -6.28
CA ARG A 290 -3.96 -23.68 -5.30
C ARG A 290 -4.52 -22.26 -5.35
N TYR A 291 -5.69 -22.04 -4.75
CA TYR A 291 -6.45 -20.79 -4.84
C TYR A 291 -5.67 -19.55 -4.46
N ASN A 292 -4.91 -19.57 -3.35
CA ASN A 292 -4.04 -18.44 -2.94
C ASN A 292 -3.00 -18.07 -4.01
N ARG A 293 -2.48 -19.06 -4.74
CA ARG A 293 -1.51 -18.83 -5.80
C ARG A 293 -2.18 -18.27 -7.06
N ILE A 294 -3.34 -18.81 -7.42
CA ILE A 294 -4.15 -18.33 -8.54
C ILE A 294 -4.50 -16.86 -8.31
N ASP A 295 -5.10 -16.58 -7.14
CA ASP A 295 -5.51 -15.24 -6.77
C ASP A 295 -4.34 -14.23 -6.79
N LYS A 296 -3.20 -14.58 -6.20
CA LYS A 296 -2.03 -13.68 -6.19
C LYS A 296 -1.51 -13.36 -7.60
N VAL A 297 -1.48 -14.34 -8.50
CA VAL A 297 -1.08 -14.10 -9.90
C VAL A 297 -2.13 -13.22 -10.60
N VAL A 298 -3.42 -13.47 -10.36
CA VAL A 298 -4.51 -12.64 -10.91
C VAL A 298 -4.38 -11.20 -10.41
N GLN A 299 -4.12 -10.97 -9.10
CA GLN A 299 -3.89 -9.62 -8.54
C GLN A 299 -2.81 -8.84 -9.31
N TRP A 300 -1.71 -9.52 -9.67
CA TRP A 300 -0.63 -8.85 -10.42
C TRP A 300 -0.99 -8.60 -11.88
N LEU A 301 -1.89 -9.39 -12.47
CA LEU A 301 -2.37 -9.22 -13.84
C LEU A 301 -3.49 -8.16 -13.97
N LEU A 302 -4.11 -7.75 -12.86
CA LEU A 302 -5.14 -6.72 -12.91
C LEU A 302 -4.58 -5.40 -13.45
N ILE A 303 -5.39 -4.69 -14.20
CA ILE A 303 -5.05 -3.33 -14.64
C ILE A 303 -4.87 -2.45 -13.39
N PRO A 304 -3.78 -1.66 -13.32
CA PRO A 304 -3.60 -0.70 -12.25
C PRO A 304 -4.80 0.24 -12.15
N ARG A 305 -5.34 0.41 -10.94
CA ARG A 305 -6.60 1.14 -10.70
C ARG A 305 -6.65 2.54 -11.33
N MET A 306 -5.54 3.27 -11.30
CA MET A 306 -5.47 4.60 -11.91
C MET A 306 -5.64 4.55 -13.43
N LEU A 307 -5.00 3.58 -14.08
CA LEU A 307 -5.14 3.36 -15.51
C LEU A 307 -6.56 2.88 -15.84
N MET A 308 -7.11 1.99 -15.05
CA MET A 308 -8.49 1.52 -15.17
C MET A 308 -9.49 2.68 -15.09
N MET A 309 -9.38 3.56 -14.09
CA MET A 309 -10.21 4.75 -13.96
C MET A 309 -10.07 5.70 -15.15
N ALA A 310 -8.84 5.91 -15.62
CA ALA A 310 -8.60 6.77 -16.79
C ALA A 310 -9.27 6.18 -18.05
N ILE A 311 -9.21 4.86 -18.24
CA ILE A 311 -9.89 4.18 -19.36
C ILE A 311 -11.41 4.33 -19.22
N ILE A 312 -11.99 4.05 -18.05
CA ILE A 312 -13.44 4.16 -17.83
C ILE A 312 -13.93 5.57 -18.10
N VAL A 313 -13.27 6.59 -17.55
CA VAL A 313 -13.64 8.00 -17.76
C VAL A 313 -13.44 8.39 -19.23
N GLY A 314 -12.31 8.04 -19.84
CA GLY A 314 -12.03 8.32 -21.24
C GLY A 314 -13.09 7.74 -22.18
N MET A 315 -13.42 6.46 -22.01
CA MET A 315 -14.44 5.79 -22.83
C MET A 315 -15.85 6.36 -22.57
N SER A 316 -16.15 6.73 -21.31
CA SER A 316 -17.43 7.38 -20.96
C SER A 316 -17.62 8.76 -21.59
N LEU A 317 -16.54 9.46 -21.90
CA LEU A 317 -16.57 10.80 -22.54
C LEU A 317 -16.48 10.73 -24.06
N ILE A 318 -15.71 9.80 -24.61
CA ILE A 318 -15.42 9.72 -26.06
C ILE A 318 -16.55 9.01 -26.80
N LEU A 319 -17.04 7.88 -26.28
CA LEU A 319 -18.04 7.06 -26.97
C LEU A 319 -19.39 7.77 -27.25
N PRO A 320 -19.91 8.69 -26.41
CA PRO A 320 -21.13 9.41 -26.75
C PRO A 320 -21.07 10.14 -28.09
N ALA A 321 -19.88 10.62 -28.47
CA ALA A 321 -19.68 11.32 -29.75
C ALA A 321 -19.54 10.37 -30.95
N ILE A 322 -19.28 9.07 -30.70
CA ILE A 322 -19.01 8.09 -31.78
C ILE A 322 -20.16 7.10 -31.90
N TYR A 323 -20.58 6.48 -30.80
CA TYR A 323 -21.57 5.42 -30.81
C TYR A 323 -22.30 5.30 -29.46
N THR A 324 -23.44 5.97 -29.34
CA THR A 324 -24.16 6.16 -28.07
C THR A 324 -24.57 4.86 -27.37
N SER A 325 -24.91 3.81 -28.11
CA SER A 325 -25.35 2.52 -27.51
C SER A 325 -24.25 1.80 -26.72
N LEU A 326 -22.97 2.03 -27.05
CA LEU A 326 -21.85 1.40 -26.34
C LEU A 326 -21.48 2.11 -25.02
N VAL A 327 -22.01 3.30 -24.80
CA VAL A 327 -21.66 4.11 -23.61
C VAL A 327 -22.21 3.55 -22.33
N PHE A 328 -23.43 3.00 -22.34
CA PHE A 328 -24.12 2.55 -21.12
C PHE A 328 -23.35 1.52 -20.30
N LYS A 329 -22.62 0.62 -20.95
CA LYS A 329 -21.80 -0.37 -20.27
C LYS A 329 -20.61 0.28 -19.52
N TRP A 330 -20.01 1.33 -20.07
CA TRP A 330 -18.94 2.07 -19.44
C TRP A 330 -19.43 2.94 -18.27
N TRP A 331 -20.62 3.53 -18.40
CA TRP A 331 -21.27 4.25 -17.30
C TRP A 331 -21.62 3.29 -16.14
N ALA A 332 -22.06 2.08 -16.45
CA ALA A 332 -22.29 1.06 -15.43
C ALA A 332 -20.99 0.72 -14.69
N LEU A 333 -19.87 0.50 -15.40
CA LEU A 333 -18.57 0.27 -14.77
C LEU A 333 -18.09 1.48 -13.94
N PHE A 334 -18.35 2.70 -14.43
CA PHE A 334 -18.05 3.91 -13.68
C PHE A 334 -18.82 3.98 -12.37
N ALA A 335 -20.13 3.74 -12.40
CA ALA A 335 -20.98 3.72 -11.21
C ALA A 335 -20.54 2.64 -10.22
N ILE A 336 -20.24 1.42 -10.69
CA ILE A 336 -19.75 0.33 -9.85
C ILE A 336 -18.40 0.70 -9.22
N THR A 337 -17.50 1.36 -9.97
CA THR A 337 -16.20 1.76 -9.45
C THR A 337 -16.32 2.84 -8.36
N LEU A 338 -17.26 3.79 -8.53
CA LEU A 338 -17.58 4.77 -7.49
C LEU A 338 -18.15 4.08 -6.23
N LEU A 339 -19.03 3.10 -6.42
CA LEU A 339 -19.58 2.31 -5.32
C LEU A 339 -18.48 1.54 -4.56
N ILE A 340 -17.55 0.90 -5.28
CA ILE A 340 -16.37 0.26 -4.67
C ILE A 340 -15.59 1.25 -3.82
N CYS A 341 -15.30 2.43 -4.36
CA CYS A 341 -14.57 3.47 -3.61
C CYS A 341 -15.34 3.92 -2.36
N ALA A 342 -16.66 4.11 -2.47
CA ALA A 342 -17.49 4.51 -1.33
C ALA A 342 -17.53 3.46 -0.23
N ILE A 343 -17.73 2.18 -0.57
CA ILE A 343 -17.76 1.08 0.41
C ILE A 343 -16.38 0.82 1.04
N ALA A 344 -15.31 0.94 0.25
CA ALA A 344 -13.96 0.64 0.71
C ALA A 344 -13.30 1.78 1.52
N THR A 345 -13.89 2.98 1.51
CA THR A 345 -13.37 4.14 2.24
C THR A 345 -14.07 4.26 3.58
N PRO A 346 -13.36 4.17 4.71
CA PRO A 346 -13.97 4.29 6.03
C PRO A 346 -14.35 5.75 6.35
N ASP A 347 -15.35 5.92 7.23
CA ASP A 347 -15.95 7.21 7.58
C ASP A 347 -14.94 8.24 8.11
N TYR A 348 -13.90 7.79 8.83
CA TYR A 348 -12.90 8.71 9.39
C TYR A 348 -12.08 9.47 8.33
N LEU A 349 -12.12 9.04 7.07
CA LEU A 349 -11.51 9.74 5.92
C LEU A 349 -12.46 10.74 5.24
N VAL A 350 -13.77 10.67 5.55
CA VAL A 350 -14.78 11.59 5.03
C VAL A 350 -14.85 12.81 5.94
N ASP A 351 -13.94 13.76 5.73
CA ASP A 351 -13.86 15.02 6.46
C ASP A 351 -14.37 16.20 5.60
N ASP A 352 -14.43 17.43 6.16
CA ASP A 352 -14.93 18.64 5.47
C ASP A 352 -14.21 18.99 4.16
N HIS A 353 -13.10 18.29 3.87
CA HIS A 353 -12.30 18.51 2.66
C HIS A 353 -12.42 17.38 1.62
N TRP A 354 -13.25 16.37 1.85
CA TRP A 354 -13.35 15.22 0.96
C TRP A 354 -13.80 15.60 -0.45
N GLU A 355 -14.79 16.52 -0.58
CA GLU A 355 -15.27 17.02 -1.87
C GLU A 355 -14.14 17.70 -2.66
N SER A 356 -13.42 18.60 -2.00
CA SER A 356 -12.29 19.30 -2.61
C SER A 356 -11.20 18.32 -3.04
N THR A 357 -10.96 17.25 -2.29
CA THR A 357 -10.00 16.18 -2.62
C THR A 357 -10.47 15.40 -3.83
N PHE A 358 -11.75 15.03 -3.89
CA PHE A 358 -12.35 14.31 -5.01
C PHE A 358 -12.23 15.10 -6.32
N PHE A 359 -12.66 16.37 -6.32
CA PHE A 359 -12.59 17.21 -7.53
C PHE A 359 -11.16 17.61 -7.94
N LYS A 360 -10.21 17.67 -7.00
CA LYS A 360 -8.80 17.94 -7.30
C LYS A 360 -8.01 16.71 -7.71
N SER A 361 -8.49 15.52 -7.43
CA SER A 361 -7.75 14.27 -7.71
C SER A 361 -7.36 14.10 -9.18
N PRO A 362 -8.20 14.40 -10.19
CA PRO A 362 -7.79 14.34 -11.58
C PRO A 362 -6.64 15.30 -11.91
N LEU A 363 -6.66 16.51 -11.33
CA LEU A 363 -5.60 17.51 -11.55
C LEU A 363 -4.25 17.05 -10.95
N VAL A 364 -4.26 16.43 -9.78
CA VAL A 364 -3.06 15.84 -9.18
C VAL A 364 -2.45 14.80 -10.12
N LEU A 365 -3.28 13.95 -10.73
CA LEU A 365 -2.82 12.93 -11.66
C LEU A 365 -2.28 13.53 -12.96
N MET A 366 -2.97 14.52 -13.52
CA MET A 366 -2.56 15.20 -14.76
C MET A 366 -1.23 15.94 -14.62
N LYS A 367 -0.88 16.45 -13.44
CA LYS A 367 0.39 17.16 -13.19
C LYS A 367 1.63 16.33 -13.50
N SER A 368 1.53 15.01 -13.52
CA SER A 368 2.64 14.11 -13.83
C SER A 368 2.74 13.68 -15.29
N ILE A 369 1.76 14.01 -16.11
CA ILE A 369 1.77 13.64 -17.52
C ILE A 369 2.49 14.73 -18.29
N PRO A 370 3.60 14.45 -19.00
CA PRO A 370 4.26 15.42 -19.85
C PRO A 370 3.27 16.04 -20.84
N GLY A 371 3.24 17.36 -20.93
CA GLY A 371 2.28 18.11 -21.78
C GLY A 371 0.94 18.45 -21.13
N LEU A 372 0.51 17.76 -20.07
CA LEU A 372 -0.72 18.08 -19.34
C LEU A 372 -0.49 18.88 -18.05
N SER A 373 0.73 18.93 -17.55
CA SER A 373 1.06 19.67 -16.32
C SER A 373 0.74 21.15 -16.37
N GLY A 374 0.98 21.81 -17.52
CA GLY A 374 0.61 23.22 -17.74
C GLY A 374 -0.91 23.44 -17.71
N ILE A 375 -1.66 22.56 -18.37
CA ILE A 375 -3.14 22.59 -18.39
C ILE A 375 -3.68 22.34 -16.97
N ALA A 376 -3.13 21.37 -16.26
CA ALA A 376 -3.54 21.05 -14.90
C ALA A 376 -3.32 22.23 -13.93
N ASN A 377 -2.17 22.92 -14.02
CA ASN A 377 -1.89 24.11 -13.22
C ASN A 377 -2.83 25.29 -13.58
N TYR A 378 -3.13 25.47 -14.85
CA TYR A 378 -4.08 26.49 -15.32
C TYR A 378 -5.50 26.22 -14.79
N LEU A 379 -5.98 24.99 -14.88
CA LEU A 379 -7.29 24.59 -14.36
C LEU A 379 -7.36 24.72 -12.84
N ASP A 380 -6.32 24.31 -12.10
CA ASP A 380 -6.23 24.45 -10.65
C ASP A 380 -6.35 25.92 -10.22
N ASN A 381 -5.65 26.81 -10.92
CA ASN A 381 -5.70 28.25 -10.67
C ASN A 381 -7.07 28.86 -10.94
N ILE A 382 -7.74 28.48 -12.02
CA ILE A 382 -9.07 29.01 -12.37
C ILE A 382 -10.16 28.46 -11.45
N THR A 383 -10.16 27.16 -11.22
CA THR A 383 -11.31 26.50 -10.58
C THR A 383 -11.29 26.67 -9.06
N PHE A 384 -10.12 26.71 -8.43
CA PHE A 384 -10.01 26.64 -6.97
C PHE A 384 -9.50 27.93 -6.33
N ASN A 385 -8.65 28.74 -6.99
CA ASN A 385 -8.21 30.03 -6.44
C ASN A 385 -9.26 31.14 -6.59
N THR A 386 -10.16 31.04 -7.56
CA THR A 386 -11.30 31.96 -7.69
C THR A 386 -12.39 31.74 -6.65
N THR A 387 -12.50 30.48 -6.12
CA THR A 387 -13.47 30.13 -5.06
C THR A 387 -13.02 30.61 -3.68
N SER A 388 -11.73 30.64 -3.40
CA SER A 388 -11.19 31.19 -2.12
C SER A 388 -11.42 32.71 -2.05
N LYS A 389 -11.14 33.45 -3.14
CA LYS A 389 -11.39 34.89 -3.19
C LYS A 389 -12.87 35.27 -3.06
N LYS A 390 -13.80 34.39 -3.48
CA LYS A 390 -15.26 34.62 -3.28
C LYS A 390 -15.72 34.33 -1.85
N LYS A 391 -15.09 33.36 -1.15
CA LYS A 391 -15.40 33.06 0.25
C LYS A 391 -14.89 34.17 1.18
N ASP A 392 -13.70 34.70 0.93
CA ASP A 392 -13.16 35.82 1.70
C ASP A 392 -13.97 37.11 1.53
N LYS A 393 -14.38 37.45 0.29
CA LYS A 393 -15.27 38.59 0.03
C LYS A 393 -16.67 38.43 0.66
N LYS A 394 -17.16 37.19 0.88
CA LYS A 394 -18.42 36.94 1.57
C LYS A 394 -18.29 37.05 3.09
N LYS A 395 -17.12 36.72 3.66
CA LYS A 395 -16.84 36.89 5.10
C LYS A 395 -16.66 38.37 5.45
N ASP A 396 -16.01 39.14 4.62
CA ASP A 396 -15.85 40.60 4.82
C ASP A 396 -17.16 41.38 4.69
N LYS A 397 -18.10 40.94 3.81
CA LYS A 397 -19.44 41.52 3.72
C LYS A 397 -20.40 41.14 4.84
N LYS A 398 -20.11 40.11 5.64
CA LYS A 398 -20.88 39.74 6.82
C LYS A 398 -20.33 40.36 8.11
N LYS A 399 -19.17 41.02 8.05
CA LYS A 399 -18.55 41.74 9.18
C LYS A 399 -18.73 43.27 9.08
N LYS A 400 -19.38 43.78 8.02
CA LYS A 400 -19.90 45.13 7.89
C LYS A 400 -21.44 45.07 7.98
#